data_41a02eb117b9ca3372401c95368c1156
#
_entry.id   41a02eb117b9ca3372401c95368c1156
#
_cell.length_a   1.000
_cell.length_b   1.000
_cell.length_c   1.000
_cell.angle_alpha   90.00
_cell.angle_beta   90.00
_cell.angle_gamma   90.00
#
_symmetry.space_group_name_H-M   'P 1'
#
loop_
_entity.id
_entity.type
_entity.pdbx_description
1 polymer ?
#
loop_
_entity_poly.entity_id
_entity_poly.type
_entity_poly.pdbx_seq_one_letter_code
_entity_poly.pdbx_strand_id
1 'polypeptide(L)'
;MAKRYEELTIEDDFMFGKVMEDRELCREVLECLLEGPVGKLEDVQTQREFRYTSDGKPIRLDVYTRDRKRIYDAEMQRLNHQSPEKLELPRRSRFYQSSMDMDHLSKGKSYRELPEGRVLFICTFDPFGLGYAKYSFQNLCTEDKKLYLDDGTEKIFYNCTCDAEDVPDDLRELYEYIRTGKVGGDLTRRIDLAVERARRNEAWRSEYMKELLHDEDVREEGRAEGRAEGIKGTIRICKDFGLSFEETINRIREMFQLSENEVREDMKLYW
;
A
#
# COMPACT_ATOMS: atom_id res chain seq x y z
N MET A 1 -10.73 7.55 12.65
CA MET A 1 -11.83 7.92 11.73
C MET A 1 -11.22 8.14 10.37
N ALA A 2 -11.85 7.66 9.30
CA ALA A 2 -11.46 7.99 7.94
C ALA A 2 -11.63 9.50 7.69
N LYS A 3 -10.78 10.07 6.81
CA LYS A 3 -10.91 11.47 6.39
C LYS A 3 -12.19 11.66 5.57
N ARG A 4 -12.78 12.85 5.62
CA ARG A 4 -13.85 13.22 4.68
C ARG A 4 -13.24 13.40 3.29
N TYR A 5 -14.00 13.13 2.24
CA TYR A 5 -13.53 13.23 0.86
C TYR A 5 -12.93 14.61 0.52
N GLU A 6 -13.56 15.67 1.02
CA GLU A 6 -13.13 17.06 0.81
C GLU A 6 -11.79 17.40 1.49
N GLU A 7 -11.38 16.59 2.46
CA GLU A 7 -10.13 16.76 3.23
C GLU A 7 -8.97 15.92 2.68
N LEU A 8 -9.25 15.07 1.66
CA LEU A 8 -8.20 14.25 1.05
C LEU A 8 -7.16 15.13 0.36
N THR A 9 -5.92 14.75 0.53
CA THR A 9 -4.74 15.39 -0.06
C THR A 9 -4.00 14.39 -0.94
N ILE A 10 -2.98 14.81 -1.65
CA ILE A 10 -2.16 13.92 -2.48
C ILE A 10 -1.47 12.80 -1.69
N GLU A 11 -1.31 12.95 -0.38
CA GLU A 11 -0.75 11.90 0.48
C GLU A 11 -1.72 10.74 0.78
N ASP A 12 -3.01 10.92 0.46
CA ASP A 12 -4.03 9.89 0.61
C ASP A 12 -4.06 9.04 -0.67
N ASP A 13 -3.95 7.72 -0.53
CA ASP A 13 -3.82 6.74 -1.64
C ASP A 13 -4.92 6.89 -2.70
N PHE A 14 -6.18 7.05 -2.27
CA PHE A 14 -7.29 7.30 -3.18
C PHE A 14 -7.08 8.56 -4.02
N MET A 15 -6.73 9.69 -3.38
CA MET A 15 -6.50 10.95 -4.08
C MET A 15 -5.29 10.86 -5.01
N PHE A 16 -4.20 10.23 -4.55
CA PHE A 16 -3.02 9.97 -5.36
C PHE A 16 -3.37 9.19 -6.63
N GLY A 17 -4.10 8.08 -6.49
CA GLY A 17 -4.59 7.32 -7.63
C GLY A 17 -5.39 8.19 -8.61
N LYS A 18 -6.39 8.95 -8.12
CA LYS A 18 -7.23 9.80 -8.97
C LYS A 18 -6.48 10.90 -9.71
N VAL A 19 -5.48 11.50 -9.09
CA VAL A 19 -4.62 12.49 -9.72
C VAL A 19 -3.73 11.85 -10.79
N MET A 20 -3.22 10.63 -10.54
CA MET A 20 -2.36 9.90 -11.47
C MET A 20 -3.10 9.28 -12.66
N GLU A 21 -4.44 9.27 -12.70
CA GLU A 21 -5.21 8.88 -13.88
C GLU A 21 -4.90 9.80 -15.11
N ASP A 22 -4.43 11.03 -14.87
CA ASP A 22 -3.88 11.89 -15.93
C ASP A 22 -2.49 11.38 -16.35
N ARG A 23 -2.41 10.77 -17.55
CA ARG A 23 -1.18 10.12 -18.05
C ARG A 23 0.02 11.06 -18.16
N GLU A 24 -0.19 12.30 -18.56
CA GLU A 24 0.90 13.26 -18.70
C GLU A 24 1.40 13.71 -17.32
N LEU A 25 0.50 13.97 -16.40
CA LEU A 25 0.86 14.30 -15.03
C LEU A 25 1.55 13.13 -14.32
N CYS A 26 1.04 11.91 -14.49
CA CYS A 26 1.66 10.69 -13.99
C CYS A 26 3.09 10.53 -14.54
N ARG A 27 3.28 10.74 -15.86
CA ARG A 27 4.59 10.67 -16.50
C ARG A 27 5.57 11.68 -15.88
N GLU A 28 5.15 12.92 -15.71
CA GLU A 28 5.98 13.98 -15.14
C GLU A 28 6.35 13.71 -13.68
N VAL A 29 5.41 13.19 -12.89
CA VAL A 29 5.71 12.76 -11.51
C VAL A 29 6.74 11.63 -11.52
N LEU A 30 6.61 10.64 -12.40
CA LEU A 30 7.60 9.56 -12.53
C LEU A 30 8.96 10.10 -13.00
N GLU A 31 9.00 11.06 -13.92
CA GLU A 31 10.25 11.70 -14.37
C GLU A 31 10.94 12.45 -13.24
N CYS A 32 10.18 13.17 -12.42
CA CYS A 32 10.70 13.86 -11.23
C CYS A 32 11.26 12.86 -10.21
N LEU A 33 10.52 11.78 -9.90
CA LEU A 33 10.96 10.76 -8.94
C LEU A 33 12.20 10.01 -9.43
N LEU A 34 12.25 9.63 -10.71
CA LEU A 34 13.35 8.86 -11.30
C LEU A 34 14.54 9.73 -11.72
N GLU A 35 14.40 11.06 -11.65
CA GLU A 35 15.42 12.02 -12.08
C GLU A 35 15.88 11.76 -13.53
N GLY A 36 14.93 11.35 -14.39
CA GLY A 36 15.24 10.98 -15.75
C GLY A 36 14.01 10.74 -16.63
N PRO A 37 14.21 10.61 -17.94
CA PRO A 37 13.11 10.52 -18.88
C PRO A 37 12.30 9.23 -18.72
N VAL A 38 11.00 9.38 -18.76
CA VAL A 38 10.00 8.31 -18.83
C VAL A 38 9.36 8.32 -20.20
N GLY A 39 9.26 7.15 -20.84
CA GLY A 39 8.60 6.99 -22.13
C GLY A 39 7.12 7.35 -22.07
N LYS A 40 6.49 7.42 -23.25
CA LYS A 40 5.04 7.64 -23.30
C LYS A 40 4.34 6.48 -22.58
N LEU A 41 3.56 6.80 -21.57
CA LEU A 41 2.78 5.82 -20.83
C LEU A 41 1.67 5.22 -21.71
N GLU A 42 1.56 3.92 -21.75
CA GLU A 42 0.55 3.21 -22.56
C GLU A 42 -0.81 3.24 -21.88
N ASP A 43 -0.83 2.91 -20.58
CA ASP A 43 -2.03 2.90 -19.75
C ASP A 43 -1.64 3.23 -18.30
N VAL A 44 -2.53 3.90 -17.59
CA VAL A 44 -2.39 4.15 -16.16
C VAL A 44 -3.59 3.52 -15.47
N GLN A 45 -3.34 2.52 -14.67
CA GLN A 45 -4.36 1.81 -13.90
C GLN A 45 -4.16 2.14 -12.43
N THR A 46 -5.17 2.71 -11.82
CA THR A 46 -5.14 3.06 -10.40
C THR A 46 -5.94 2.04 -9.60
N GLN A 47 -5.51 1.78 -8.37
CA GLN A 47 -6.13 0.81 -7.48
C GLN A 47 -6.30 -0.58 -8.14
N ARG A 48 -5.30 -1.00 -8.92
CA ARG A 48 -5.34 -2.25 -9.65
C ARG A 48 -5.20 -3.45 -8.73
N GLU A 49 -6.18 -4.34 -8.75
CA GLU A 49 -6.14 -5.57 -7.98
C GLU A 49 -5.53 -6.74 -8.76
N PHE A 50 -4.71 -7.52 -8.07
CA PHE A 50 -4.19 -8.80 -8.55
C PHE A 50 -4.59 -9.92 -7.59
N ARG A 51 -5.18 -10.97 -8.15
CA ARG A 51 -5.52 -12.18 -7.41
C ARG A 51 -5.13 -13.40 -8.26
N TYR A 52 -4.07 -14.09 -7.87
CA TYR A 52 -3.55 -15.22 -8.64
C TYR A 52 -4.12 -16.58 -8.22
N THR A 53 -4.60 -16.69 -7.00
CA THR A 53 -5.29 -17.90 -6.48
C THR A 53 -6.49 -17.47 -5.64
N SER A 54 -7.47 -18.38 -5.50
CA SER A 54 -8.66 -18.12 -4.66
C SER A 54 -8.30 -17.80 -3.21
N ASP A 55 -7.24 -18.44 -2.69
CA ASP A 55 -6.83 -18.35 -1.28
C ASP A 55 -5.60 -17.45 -1.09
N GLY A 56 -5.09 -16.85 -2.18
CA GLY A 56 -3.94 -15.96 -2.16
C GLY A 56 -4.28 -14.59 -1.60
N LYS A 57 -3.31 -13.97 -0.91
CA LYS A 57 -3.45 -12.58 -0.47
C LYS A 57 -3.67 -11.68 -1.70
N PRO A 58 -4.79 -10.95 -1.79
CA PRO A 58 -4.97 -9.98 -2.86
C PRO A 58 -3.96 -8.84 -2.72
N ILE A 59 -3.57 -8.28 -3.85
CA ILE A 59 -2.70 -7.11 -3.92
C ILE A 59 -3.49 -6.03 -4.62
N ARG A 60 -3.42 -4.81 -4.10
CA ARG A 60 -3.92 -3.62 -4.75
C ARG A 60 -2.74 -2.66 -4.91
N LEU A 61 -2.43 -2.30 -6.15
CA LEU A 61 -1.41 -1.32 -6.48
C LEU A 61 -2.04 0.06 -6.66
N ASP A 62 -1.45 1.09 -6.06
CA ASP A 62 -2.02 2.44 -6.10
C ASP A 62 -1.97 3.01 -7.51
N VAL A 63 -0.82 2.98 -8.15
CA VAL A 63 -0.63 3.43 -9.54
C VAL A 63 0.25 2.45 -10.30
N TYR A 64 -0.37 1.72 -11.20
CA TYR A 64 0.31 0.76 -12.07
C TYR A 64 0.29 1.25 -13.51
N THR A 65 1.46 1.36 -14.14
CA THR A 65 1.59 1.84 -15.51
C THR A 65 2.83 1.29 -16.19
N ARG A 66 2.93 1.51 -17.49
CA ARG A 66 4.11 1.09 -18.28
C ARG A 66 4.39 2.03 -19.44
N ASP A 67 5.63 2.06 -19.84
CA ASP A 67 6.07 2.52 -21.15
C ASP A 67 6.56 1.33 -21.99
N ARG A 68 7.23 1.58 -23.12
CA ARG A 68 7.74 0.51 -24.00
C ARG A 68 8.79 -0.39 -23.37
N LYS A 69 9.49 0.04 -22.32
CA LYS A 69 10.64 -0.66 -21.74
C LYS A 69 10.40 -1.08 -20.30
N ARG A 70 9.60 -0.32 -19.57
CA ARG A 70 9.49 -0.39 -18.12
C ARG A 70 8.05 -0.49 -17.67
N ILE A 71 7.89 -1.22 -16.58
CA ILE A 71 6.66 -1.24 -15.78
C ILE A 71 6.95 -0.46 -14.50
N TYR A 72 6.00 0.33 -14.08
CA TYR A 72 6.07 1.13 -12.88
C TYR A 72 4.91 0.78 -11.95
N ASP A 73 5.22 0.66 -10.69
CA ASP A 73 4.29 0.62 -9.58
C ASP A 73 4.68 1.75 -8.63
N ALA A 74 3.80 2.72 -8.44
CA ALA A 74 4.02 3.87 -7.56
C ALA A 74 3.00 3.87 -6.43
N GLU A 75 3.51 3.77 -5.21
CA GLU A 75 2.75 3.58 -3.98
C GLU A 75 2.89 4.77 -3.04
N MET A 76 1.79 5.37 -2.62
CA MET A 76 1.79 6.40 -1.58
C MET A 76 1.73 5.75 -0.21
N GLN A 77 2.73 6.01 0.63
CA GLN A 77 2.83 5.42 1.96
C GLN A 77 2.75 6.47 3.05
N ARG A 78 1.61 6.51 3.72
CA ARG A 78 1.33 7.40 4.84
C ARG A 78 1.26 6.62 6.15
N LEU A 79 2.42 6.18 6.66
CA LEU A 79 2.47 5.41 7.89
C LEU A 79 3.03 6.22 9.05
N ASN A 80 2.51 5.95 10.22
CA ASN A 80 3.09 6.40 11.48
C ASN A 80 4.41 5.64 11.72
N HIS A 81 5.45 6.32 12.21
CA HIS A 81 6.79 5.77 12.52
C HIS A 81 6.78 4.49 13.37
N GLN A 82 5.71 4.23 14.10
CA GLN A 82 5.55 3.08 15.01
C GLN A 82 4.73 1.94 14.42
N SER A 83 4.25 2.06 13.16
CA SER A 83 3.43 1.02 12.56
C SER A 83 4.27 -0.23 12.21
N PRO A 84 3.81 -1.44 12.57
CA PRO A 84 4.42 -2.70 12.11
C PRO A 84 4.53 -2.80 10.59
N GLU A 85 3.65 -2.14 9.86
CA GLU A 85 3.60 -2.12 8.39
C GLU A 85 4.88 -1.53 7.77
N LYS A 86 5.56 -0.61 8.44
CA LYS A 86 6.88 -0.10 8.01
C LYS A 86 7.88 -1.24 7.81
N LEU A 87 7.88 -2.25 8.68
CA LEU A 87 8.76 -3.41 8.59
C LEU A 87 8.41 -4.35 7.42
N GLU A 88 7.21 -4.21 6.88
CA GLU A 88 6.74 -5.04 5.77
C GLU A 88 7.11 -4.47 4.39
N LEU A 89 7.39 -3.16 4.27
CA LEU A 89 7.67 -2.51 2.99
C LEU A 89 8.71 -3.25 2.13
N PRO A 90 9.85 -3.72 2.65
CA PRO A 90 10.81 -4.48 1.83
C PRO A 90 10.25 -5.81 1.30
N ARG A 91 9.36 -6.46 2.07
CA ARG A 91 8.71 -7.70 1.64
C ARG A 91 7.56 -7.43 0.67
N ARG A 92 6.80 -6.35 0.90
CA ARG A 92 5.76 -5.87 -0.02
C ARG A 92 6.38 -5.55 -1.38
N SER A 93 7.49 -4.80 -1.43
CA SER A 93 8.15 -4.45 -2.69
C SER A 93 8.56 -5.67 -3.50
N ARG A 94 9.04 -6.74 -2.84
CA ARG A 94 9.35 -8.01 -3.50
C ARG A 94 8.08 -8.68 -4.05
N PHE A 95 7.01 -8.68 -3.28
CA PHE A 95 5.76 -9.31 -3.65
C PHE A 95 5.08 -8.57 -4.81
N TYR A 96 5.11 -7.24 -4.79
CA TYR A 96 4.60 -6.39 -5.87
C TYR A 96 5.38 -6.60 -7.17
N GLN A 97 6.71 -6.61 -7.11
CA GLN A 97 7.55 -6.92 -8.27
C GLN A 97 7.18 -8.27 -8.89
N SER A 98 7.04 -9.32 -8.06
CA SER A 98 6.66 -10.66 -8.56
C SER A 98 5.27 -10.65 -9.23
N SER A 99 4.34 -9.85 -8.74
CA SER A 99 3.00 -9.72 -9.29
C SER A 99 3.01 -9.02 -10.64
N MET A 100 3.81 -7.97 -10.77
CA MET A 100 4.03 -7.27 -12.04
C MET A 100 4.63 -8.22 -13.08
N ASP A 101 5.63 -9.01 -12.71
CA ASP A 101 6.28 -9.98 -13.60
C ASP A 101 5.30 -11.07 -14.06
N MET A 102 4.47 -11.60 -13.15
CA MET A 102 3.44 -12.60 -13.47
C MET A 102 2.35 -12.06 -14.39
N ASP A 103 2.01 -10.81 -14.30
CA ASP A 103 1.02 -10.15 -15.17
C ASP A 103 1.54 -10.01 -16.61
N HIS A 104 2.85 -9.81 -16.77
CA HIS A 104 3.46 -9.56 -18.07
C HIS A 104 3.92 -10.82 -18.81
N LEU A 105 4.38 -11.84 -18.10
CA LEU A 105 4.94 -13.02 -18.73
C LEU A 105 3.90 -14.11 -18.97
N SER A 106 3.28 -14.11 -20.14
CA SER A 106 2.35 -15.14 -20.55
C SER A 106 3.04 -16.48 -20.81
N LYS A 107 2.29 -17.58 -20.68
CA LYS A 107 2.76 -18.96 -20.97
C LYS A 107 3.39 -19.06 -22.37
N GLY A 108 4.59 -19.57 -22.42
CA GLY A 108 5.35 -19.81 -23.67
C GLY A 108 6.20 -18.62 -24.12
N LYS A 109 6.20 -17.52 -23.38
CA LYS A 109 7.07 -16.37 -23.64
C LYS A 109 8.45 -16.58 -23.03
N SER A 110 9.47 -15.93 -23.63
CA SER A 110 10.83 -15.93 -23.10
C SER A 110 10.97 -14.99 -21.91
N TYR A 111 11.76 -15.34 -20.91
CA TYR A 111 12.11 -14.42 -19.80
C TYR A 111 12.80 -13.13 -20.28
N ARG A 112 13.37 -13.12 -21.49
CA ARG A 112 13.93 -11.90 -22.10
C ARG A 112 12.86 -10.88 -22.50
N GLU A 113 11.59 -11.27 -22.50
CA GLU A 113 10.46 -10.39 -22.80
C GLU A 113 9.92 -9.70 -21.55
N LEU A 114 10.44 -10.05 -20.34
CA LEU A 114 10.12 -9.29 -19.13
C LEU A 114 10.65 -7.86 -19.26
N PRO A 115 9.80 -6.85 -19.11
CA PRO A 115 10.24 -5.46 -19.06
C PRO A 115 11.01 -5.16 -17.77
N GLU A 116 11.77 -4.09 -17.74
CA GLU A 116 12.35 -3.59 -16.50
C GLU A 116 11.23 -3.20 -15.53
N GLY A 117 11.38 -3.58 -14.25
CA GLY A 117 10.40 -3.30 -13.20
C GLY A 117 10.89 -2.22 -12.23
N ARG A 118 10.04 -1.26 -11.91
CA ARG A 118 10.29 -0.22 -10.91
C ARG A 118 9.16 -0.21 -9.90
N VAL A 119 9.49 -0.51 -8.64
CA VAL A 119 8.56 -0.40 -7.52
C VAL A 119 8.97 0.82 -6.68
N LEU A 120 8.10 1.82 -6.65
CA LEU A 120 8.36 3.14 -6.09
C LEU A 120 7.47 3.36 -4.86
N PHE A 121 8.06 3.47 -3.67
CA PHE A 121 7.32 3.83 -2.45
C PHE A 121 7.58 5.29 -2.09
N ILE A 122 6.55 6.12 -2.14
CA ILE A 122 6.60 7.54 -1.77
C ILE A 122 6.17 7.65 -0.31
N CYS A 123 7.14 7.78 0.60
CA CYS A 123 6.89 7.71 2.04
C CYS A 123 6.83 9.10 2.66
N THR A 124 5.74 9.42 3.38
CA THR A 124 5.65 10.66 4.18
C THR A 124 6.48 10.59 5.48
N PHE A 125 7.35 9.60 5.60
CA PHE A 125 8.26 9.34 6.71
C PHE A 125 9.57 8.75 6.18
N ASP A 126 10.64 8.73 7.00
CA ASP A 126 11.88 8.03 6.64
C ASP A 126 11.72 6.51 6.80
N PRO A 127 11.69 5.74 5.69
CA PRO A 127 11.44 4.30 5.76
C PRO A 127 12.56 3.50 6.44
N PHE A 128 13.80 3.98 6.39
CA PHE A 128 14.97 3.27 6.94
C PHE A 128 15.67 4.01 8.09
N GLY A 129 15.33 5.29 8.34
CA GLY A 129 15.85 6.07 9.45
C GLY A 129 17.30 6.55 9.27
N LEU A 130 17.79 6.63 8.03
CA LEU A 130 19.15 7.08 7.72
C LEU A 130 19.20 8.51 7.16
N GLY A 131 18.06 9.18 6.99
CA GLY A 131 17.97 10.56 6.55
C GLY A 131 18.20 10.80 5.05
N TYR A 132 18.37 9.76 4.23
CA TYR A 132 18.51 9.95 2.79
C TYR A 132 17.18 10.36 2.15
N ALA A 133 17.25 11.16 1.09
CA ALA A 133 16.07 11.55 0.31
C ALA A 133 15.48 10.37 -0.48
N LYS A 134 16.34 9.43 -0.89
CA LYS A 134 16.00 8.28 -1.70
C LYS A 134 16.85 7.08 -1.31
N TYR A 135 16.25 5.91 -1.26
CA TYR A 135 16.91 4.63 -1.04
C TYR A 135 16.61 3.72 -2.22
N SER A 136 17.60 3.47 -3.06
CA SER A 136 17.51 2.60 -4.22
C SER A 136 18.15 1.23 -3.95
N PHE A 137 17.42 0.18 -4.25
CA PHE A 137 17.85 -1.20 -4.03
C PHE A 137 17.88 -1.96 -5.34
N GLN A 138 19.04 -2.55 -5.62
CA GLN A 138 19.30 -3.47 -6.73
C GLN A 138 19.99 -4.72 -6.21
N ASN A 139 19.93 -5.80 -6.96
CA ASN A 139 20.58 -7.06 -6.60
C ASN A 139 22.07 -7.00 -6.90
N LEU A 140 22.91 -7.20 -5.89
CA LEU A 140 24.37 -7.20 -5.97
C LEU A 140 24.93 -8.57 -5.64
N CYS A 141 26.06 -8.93 -6.27
CA CYS A 141 26.85 -10.09 -5.89
C CYS A 141 27.44 -9.91 -4.48
N THR A 142 27.30 -10.92 -3.63
CA THR A 142 27.86 -10.86 -2.26
C THR A 142 29.37 -10.91 -2.24
N GLU A 143 29.98 -11.60 -3.19
CA GLU A 143 31.41 -11.79 -3.36
C GLU A 143 32.09 -10.58 -3.99
N ASP A 144 31.40 -9.91 -4.93
CA ASP A 144 31.85 -8.67 -5.57
C ASP A 144 30.76 -7.61 -5.59
N LYS A 145 30.86 -6.62 -4.71
CA LYS A 145 29.89 -5.53 -4.57
C LYS A 145 29.81 -4.58 -5.78
N LYS A 146 30.70 -4.73 -6.77
CA LYS A 146 30.65 -3.97 -8.03
C LYS A 146 29.87 -4.70 -9.13
N LEU A 147 29.60 -6.00 -8.93
CA LEU A 147 28.85 -6.81 -9.88
C LEU A 147 27.35 -6.75 -9.56
N TYR A 148 26.59 -6.11 -10.43
CA TYR A 148 25.12 -6.10 -10.38
C TYR A 148 24.58 -7.37 -11.06
N LEU A 149 23.47 -7.90 -10.56
CA LEU A 149 22.77 -9.02 -11.21
C LEU A 149 22.16 -8.61 -12.57
N ASP A 150 21.86 -7.34 -12.73
CA ASP A 150 21.30 -6.73 -13.95
C ASP A 150 20.00 -7.43 -14.41
N ASP A 151 19.16 -7.77 -13.45
CA ASP A 151 17.87 -8.43 -13.67
C ASP A 151 16.74 -7.47 -14.11
N GLY A 152 17.07 -6.21 -14.33
CA GLY A 152 16.14 -5.17 -14.75
C GLY A 152 15.20 -4.66 -13.64
N THR A 153 15.37 -5.11 -12.38
CA THR A 153 14.49 -4.69 -11.29
C THR A 153 15.12 -3.65 -10.38
N GLU A 154 14.33 -2.70 -9.93
CA GLU A 154 14.75 -1.71 -8.94
C GLU A 154 13.60 -1.38 -7.99
N LYS A 155 13.91 -1.26 -6.70
CA LYS A 155 12.98 -0.85 -5.66
C LYS A 155 13.46 0.44 -5.05
N ILE A 156 12.64 1.47 -5.10
CA ILE A 156 13.02 2.81 -4.68
C ILE A 156 12.04 3.28 -3.60
N PHE A 157 12.60 3.77 -2.50
CA PHE A 157 11.85 4.32 -1.40
C PHE A 157 12.23 5.79 -1.23
N TYR A 158 11.26 6.67 -1.42
CA TYR A 158 11.41 8.11 -1.28
C TYR A 158 11.05 8.54 0.14
N ASN A 159 11.87 9.40 0.72
CA ASN A 159 11.65 9.96 2.04
C ASN A 159 11.25 11.44 1.90
N CYS A 160 9.95 11.71 1.89
CA CYS A 160 9.45 13.08 1.76
C CYS A 160 9.78 13.99 2.97
N THR A 161 10.35 13.43 4.06
CA THR A 161 10.77 14.24 5.20
C THR A 161 12.21 14.73 5.10
N CYS A 162 12.94 14.32 4.06
CA CYS A 162 14.32 14.77 3.84
C CYS A 162 14.31 16.20 3.32
N ASP A 163 15.14 17.04 3.96
CA ASP A 163 15.37 18.46 3.64
C ASP A 163 16.83 18.76 3.27
N ALA A 164 17.58 17.72 2.89
CA ALA A 164 18.98 17.84 2.53
C ALA A 164 19.18 18.76 1.30
N GLU A 165 20.25 19.56 1.30
CA GLU A 165 20.52 20.56 0.27
C GLU A 165 20.86 19.95 -1.11
N ASP A 166 21.33 18.69 -1.14
CA ASP A 166 21.71 17.96 -2.35
C ASP A 166 20.53 17.31 -3.08
N VAL A 167 19.31 17.44 -2.56
CA VAL A 167 18.09 16.96 -3.24
C VAL A 167 17.77 17.90 -4.41
N PRO A 168 17.54 17.38 -5.63
CA PRO A 168 17.10 18.19 -6.76
C PRO A 168 15.91 19.08 -6.43
N ASP A 169 15.86 20.30 -6.95
CA ASP A 169 14.83 21.27 -6.61
C ASP A 169 13.42 20.77 -6.89
N ASP A 170 13.18 20.19 -8.07
CA ASP A 170 11.86 19.64 -8.44
C ASP A 170 11.41 18.53 -7.48
N LEU A 171 12.34 17.66 -7.07
CA LEU A 171 12.03 16.58 -6.14
C LEU A 171 11.77 17.11 -4.72
N ARG A 172 12.52 18.14 -4.30
CA ARG A 172 12.32 18.81 -3.00
C ARG A 172 10.96 19.51 -2.96
N GLU A 173 10.57 20.20 -4.03
CA GLU A 173 9.27 20.84 -4.15
C GLU A 173 8.13 19.81 -4.13
N LEU A 174 8.30 18.66 -4.80
CA LEU A 174 7.33 17.56 -4.76
C LEU A 174 7.18 17.01 -3.34
N TYR A 175 8.29 16.78 -2.61
CA TYR A 175 8.26 16.32 -1.23
C TYR A 175 7.58 17.33 -0.30
N GLU A 176 7.91 18.61 -0.44
CA GLU A 176 7.27 19.67 0.35
C GLU A 176 5.78 19.73 0.08
N TYR A 177 5.38 19.63 -1.20
CA TYR A 177 3.97 19.60 -1.58
C TYR A 177 3.22 18.39 -0.99
N ILE A 178 3.77 17.19 -1.12
CA ILE A 178 3.16 15.97 -0.55
C ILE A 178 2.93 16.14 0.95
N ARG A 179 3.93 16.65 1.68
CA ARG A 179 3.88 16.77 3.12
C ARG A 179 3.02 17.92 3.65
N THR A 180 2.99 19.05 2.95
CA THR A 180 2.42 20.30 3.46
C THR A 180 1.32 20.91 2.60
N GLY A 181 1.15 20.45 1.36
CA GLY A 181 0.29 21.08 0.35
C GLY A 181 0.85 22.38 -0.23
N LYS A 182 2.10 22.77 0.11
CA LYS A 182 2.69 24.03 -0.40
C LYS A 182 3.17 23.84 -1.83
N VAL A 183 2.61 24.63 -2.73
CA VAL A 183 3.00 24.67 -4.14
C VAL A 183 4.35 25.38 -4.27
N GLY A 184 5.36 24.69 -4.84
CA GLY A 184 6.70 25.21 -5.13
C GLY A 184 6.88 25.60 -6.59
N GLY A 185 6.68 24.67 -7.50
CA GLY A 185 6.92 24.82 -8.93
C GLY A 185 5.75 24.48 -9.83
N ASP A 186 6.03 24.30 -11.10
CA ASP A 186 4.98 24.04 -12.12
C ASP A 186 4.33 22.65 -11.94
N LEU A 187 5.13 21.61 -11.69
CA LEU A 187 4.63 20.27 -11.44
C LEU A 187 3.68 20.25 -10.24
N THR A 188 4.09 20.79 -9.10
CA THR A 188 3.28 20.82 -7.88
C THR A 188 2.02 21.66 -8.04
N ARG A 189 2.06 22.73 -8.83
CA ARG A 189 0.87 23.52 -9.20
C ARG A 189 -0.13 22.70 -10.01
N ARG A 190 0.35 21.91 -10.96
CA ARG A 190 -0.51 21.05 -11.79
C ARG A 190 -1.12 19.93 -10.96
N ILE A 191 -0.37 19.35 -10.04
CA ILE A 191 -0.88 18.36 -9.07
C ILE A 191 -1.96 19.01 -8.20
N ASP A 192 -1.73 20.19 -7.66
CA ASP A 192 -2.69 20.92 -6.81
C ASP A 192 -4.00 21.21 -7.54
N LEU A 193 -3.92 21.68 -8.78
CA LEU A 193 -5.10 21.89 -9.64
C LEU A 193 -5.85 20.58 -9.92
N ALA A 194 -5.14 19.45 -10.05
CA ALA A 194 -5.75 18.15 -10.23
C ALA A 194 -6.46 17.67 -8.94
N VAL A 195 -5.84 17.85 -7.78
CA VAL A 195 -6.44 17.58 -6.46
C VAL A 195 -7.71 18.42 -6.27
N GLU A 196 -7.67 19.73 -6.57
CA GLU A 196 -8.84 20.59 -6.46
C GLU A 196 -9.98 20.18 -7.41
N ARG A 197 -9.67 19.73 -8.60
CA ARG A 197 -10.66 19.17 -9.55
C ARG A 197 -11.24 17.84 -9.03
N ALA A 198 -10.37 16.98 -8.49
CA ALA A 198 -10.77 15.71 -7.91
C ALA A 198 -11.76 15.92 -6.75
N ARG A 199 -11.47 16.81 -5.81
CA ARG A 199 -12.34 17.13 -4.67
C ARG A 199 -13.75 17.59 -5.08
N ARG A 200 -13.94 18.13 -6.29
CA ARG A 200 -15.23 18.56 -6.82
C ARG A 200 -15.94 17.50 -7.65
N ASN A 201 -15.34 16.33 -7.81
CA ASN A 201 -15.90 15.24 -8.62
C ASN A 201 -16.84 14.37 -7.79
N GLU A 202 -18.14 14.51 -7.98
CA GLU A 202 -19.17 13.77 -7.24
C GLU A 202 -19.13 12.24 -7.53
N ALA A 203 -18.70 11.82 -8.72
CA ALA A 203 -18.57 10.41 -9.03
C ALA A 203 -17.43 9.77 -8.22
N TRP A 204 -16.28 10.44 -8.12
CA TRP A 204 -15.15 9.99 -7.31
C TRP A 204 -15.45 10.05 -5.81
N ARG A 205 -16.21 11.05 -5.38
CA ARG A 205 -16.72 11.09 -4.01
C ARG A 205 -17.57 9.86 -3.68
N SER A 206 -18.50 9.50 -4.58
CA SER A 206 -19.33 8.32 -4.41
C SER A 206 -18.50 7.02 -4.40
N GLU A 207 -17.45 6.95 -5.21
CA GLU A 207 -16.51 5.82 -5.25
C GLU A 207 -15.77 5.69 -3.92
N TYR A 208 -15.19 6.78 -3.42
CA TYR A 208 -14.51 6.82 -2.13
C TYR A 208 -15.42 6.39 -0.97
N MET A 209 -16.66 6.86 -0.96
CA MET A 209 -17.63 6.47 0.09
C MET A 209 -17.95 4.98 0.05
N LYS A 210 -18.04 4.37 -1.15
CA LYS A 210 -18.26 2.93 -1.29
C LYS A 210 -17.04 2.13 -0.81
N GLU A 211 -15.84 2.60 -1.12
CA GLU A 211 -14.60 1.99 -0.64
C GLU A 211 -14.50 2.02 0.89
N LEU A 212 -14.82 3.14 1.51
CA LEU A 212 -14.86 3.25 2.98
C LEU A 212 -15.86 2.29 3.62
N LEU A 213 -17.05 2.16 3.06
CA LEU A 213 -18.07 1.23 3.58
C LEU A 213 -17.58 -0.21 3.46
N HIS A 214 -17.00 -0.57 2.31
CA HIS A 214 -16.43 -1.90 2.12
C HIS A 214 -15.29 -2.21 3.11
N ASP A 215 -14.40 -1.25 3.34
CA ASP A 215 -13.31 -1.39 4.31
C ASP A 215 -13.83 -1.53 5.77
N GLU A 216 -14.93 -0.86 6.10
CA GLU A 216 -15.57 -1.02 7.40
C GLU A 216 -16.18 -2.42 7.54
N ASP A 217 -16.91 -2.91 6.53
CA ASP A 217 -17.48 -4.25 6.50
C ASP A 217 -16.40 -5.33 6.66
N VAL A 218 -15.31 -5.26 5.90
CA VAL A 218 -14.17 -6.19 6.00
C VAL A 218 -13.52 -6.17 7.39
N ARG A 219 -13.39 -4.98 8.00
CA ARG A 219 -12.86 -4.87 9.36
C ARG A 219 -13.79 -5.44 10.41
N GLU A 220 -15.09 -5.26 10.25
CA GLU A 220 -16.10 -5.84 11.15
C GLU A 220 -16.12 -7.37 11.03
N GLU A 221 -16.09 -7.90 9.82
CA GLU A 221 -15.96 -9.35 9.58
C GLU A 221 -14.69 -9.92 10.21
N GLY A 222 -13.54 -9.32 9.97
CA GLY A 222 -12.26 -9.76 10.57
C GLY A 222 -12.24 -9.68 12.09
N ARG A 223 -12.92 -8.67 12.70
CA ARG A 223 -13.08 -8.59 14.16
C ARG A 223 -14.00 -9.69 14.68
N ALA A 224 -15.08 -9.98 13.97
CA ALA A 224 -16.03 -11.04 14.34
C ALA A 224 -15.35 -12.42 14.27
N GLU A 225 -14.61 -12.70 13.19
CA GLU A 225 -13.83 -13.94 13.04
C GLU A 225 -12.76 -14.09 14.14
N GLY A 226 -11.94 -13.05 14.36
CA GLY A 226 -10.91 -13.09 15.40
C GLY A 226 -11.50 -13.27 16.82
N ARG A 227 -12.70 -12.68 17.08
CA ARG A 227 -13.43 -12.88 18.32
C ARG A 227 -13.91 -14.32 18.46
N ALA A 228 -14.48 -14.89 17.40
CA ALA A 228 -14.96 -16.27 17.39
C ALA A 228 -13.80 -17.28 17.61
N GLU A 229 -12.66 -17.06 16.94
CA GLU A 229 -11.46 -17.88 17.16
C GLU A 229 -10.92 -17.74 18.60
N GLY A 230 -10.92 -16.53 19.15
CA GLY A 230 -10.53 -16.27 20.54
C GLY A 230 -11.42 -17.02 21.54
N ILE A 231 -12.75 -16.99 21.35
CA ILE A 231 -13.73 -17.71 22.16
C ILE A 231 -13.48 -19.22 22.06
N LYS A 232 -13.38 -19.77 20.85
CA LYS A 232 -13.10 -21.18 20.59
C LYS A 232 -11.80 -21.64 21.25
N GLY A 233 -10.73 -20.85 21.15
CA GLY A 233 -9.45 -21.12 21.80
C GLY A 233 -9.59 -21.12 23.32
N THR A 234 -10.33 -20.17 23.89
CA THR A 234 -10.58 -20.07 25.34
C THR A 234 -11.39 -21.27 25.85
N ILE A 235 -12.44 -21.69 25.12
CA ILE A 235 -13.24 -22.89 25.47
C ILE A 235 -12.32 -24.11 25.54
N ARG A 236 -11.48 -24.32 24.53
CA ARG A 236 -10.54 -25.44 24.50
C ARG A 236 -9.58 -25.43 25.66
N ILE A 237 -8.99 -24.29 25.96
CA ILE A 237 -8.07 -24.12 27.10
C ILE A 237 -8.79 -24.43 28.41
N CYS A 238 -9.96 -23.87 28.66
CA CYS A 238 -10.73 -24.13 29.87
C CYS A 238 -11.05 -25.62 30.02
N LYS A 239 -11.42 -26.29 28.95
CA LYS A 239 -11.69 -27.75 28.93
C LYS A 239 -10.43 -28.56 29.23
N ASP A 240 -9.28 -28.21 28.65
CA ASP A 240 -7.99 -28.87 28.88
C ASP A 240 -7.52 -28.71 30.37
N PHE A 241 -7.88 -27.60 30.99
CA PHE A 241 -7.64 -27.35 32.42
C PHE A 241 -8.71 -27.95 33.36
N GLY A 242 -9.71 -28.67 32.82
CA GLY A 242 -10.72 -29.35 33.59
C GLY A 242 -11.80 -28.46 34.21
N LEU A 243 -12.00 -27.25 33.70
CA LEU A 243 -13.10 -26.41 34.12
C LEU A 243 -14.43 -27.02 33.66
N SER A 244 -15.45 -26.83 34.50
CA SER A 244 -16.82 -27.23 34.13
C SER A 244 -17.41 -26.32 33.04
N PHE A 245 -18.49 -26.78 32.43
CA PHE A 245 -19.22 -26.03 31.42
C PHE A 245 -19.66 -24.61 31.93
N GLU A 246 -20.23 -24.56 33.15
CA GLU A 246 -20.69 -23.31 33.75
C GLU A 246 -19.53 -22.38 34.16
N GLU A 247 -18.43 -22.90 34.65
CA GLU A 247 -17.23 -22.12 34.96
C GLU A 247 -16.63 -21.52 33.67
N THR A 248 -16.64 -22.26 32.58
CA THR A 248 -16.17 -21.79 31.28
C THR A 248 -17.06 -20.66 30.73
N ILE A 249 -18.40 -20.79 30.83
CA ILE A 249 -19.33 -19.73 30.48
C ILE A 249 -19.00 -18.43 31.23
N ASN A 250 -18.85 -18.51 32.53
CA ASN A 250 -18.55 -17.32 33.33
C ASN A 250 -17.22 -16.69 32.92
N ARG A 251 -16.20 -17.49 32.65
CA ARG A 251 -14.89 -17.00 32.22
C ARG A 251 -14.95 -16.28 30.90
N ILE A 252 -15.65 -16.84 29.91
CA ILE A 252 -15.82 -16.23 28.59
C ILE A 252 -16.63 -14.94 28.68
N ARG A 253 -17.69 -14.92 29.46
CA ARG A 253 -18.49 -13.70 29.69
C ARG A 253 -17.63 -12.56 30.21
N GLU A 254 -16.79 -12.82 31.20
CA GLU A 254 -15.88 -11.81 31.77
C GLU A 254 -14.83 -11.33 30.74
N MET A 255 -14.19 -12.27 30.03
CA MET A 255 -13.10 -11.95 29.10
C MET A 255 -13.58 -11.20 27.85
N PHE A 256 -14.71 -11.61 27.30
CA PHE A 256 -15.20 -11.08 26.02
C PHE A 256 -16.38 -10.10 26.17
N GLN A 257 -16.82 -9.82 27.40
CA GLN A 257 -17.95 -8.94 27.74
C GLN A 257 -19.24 -9.31 26.99
N LEU A 258 -19.55 -10.62 26.97
CA LEU A 258 -20.71 -11.19 26.32
C LEU A 258 -21.84 -11.45 27.30
N SER A 259 -23.08 -11.46 26.79
CA SER A 259 -24.22 -11.97 27.53
C SER A 259 -24.14 -13.50 27.71
N GLU A 260 -24.83 -14.01 28.71
CA GLU A 260 -24.85 -15.47 28.94
C GLU A 260 -25.44 -16.25 27.77
N ASN A 261 -26.44 -15.69 27.10
CA ASN A 261 -27.08 -16.34 25.94
C ASN A 261 -26.12 -16.47 24.77
N GLU A 262 -25.34 -15.41 24.44
CA GLU A 262 -24.33 -15.44 23.38
C GLU A 262 -23.27 -16.51 23.66
N VAL A 263 -22.75 -16.55 24.89
CA VAL A 263 -21.73 -17.56 25.27
C VAL A 263 -22.30 -18.98 25.23
N ARG A 264 -23.54 -19.19 25.64
CA ARG A 264 -24.17 -20.52 25.57
C ARG A 264 -24.32 -21.02 24.14
N GLU A 265 -24.55 -20.16 23.17
CA GLU A 265 -24.56 -20.55 21.74
C GLU A 265 -23.17 -20.97 21.27
N ASP A 266 -22.12 -20.20 21.60
CA ASP A 266 -20.73 -20.57 21.28
C ASP A 266 -20.31 -21.88 21.97
N MET A 267 -20.73 -22.07 23.22
CA MET A 267 -20.47 -23.31 23.97
C MET A 267 -21.15 -24.53 23.33
N LYS A 268 -22.33 -24.39 22.72
CA LYS A 268 -22.97 -25.50 21.98
C LYS A 268 -22.19 -25.92 20.74
N LEU A 269 -21.45 -24.98 20.14
CA LEU A 269 -20.68 -25.22 18.93
C LEU A 269 -19.28 -25.80 19.22
N TYR A 270 -18.65 -25.42 20.33
CA TYR A 270 -17.23 -25.65 20.53
C TYR A 270 -16.88 -26.44 21.80
N TRP A 271 -17.83 -26.70 22.71
CA TRP A 271 -17.61 -27.52 23.91
C TRP A 271 -17.62 -29.05 23.61
#